data_18ccc37933ad9efbc0bbc0e041a7fdf4
#
_entry.id   18ccc37933ad9efbc0bbc0e041a7fdf4
#
_cell.length_a   1.000
_cell.length_b   1.000
_cell.length_c   1.000
_cell.angle_alpha   90.00
_cell.angle_beta   90.00
_cell.angle_gamma   90.00
#
_symmetry.space_group_name_H-M   'P 1'
#
loop_
_entity.id
_entity.type
_entity.pdbx_description
1 polymer ?
#
loop_
_entity_poly.entity_id
_entity_poly.type
_entity_poly.pdbx_seq_one_letter_code
_entity_poly.pdbx_strand_id
1 'polypeptide(L)'
;LRTDLVFNDFVARLATENKVHLLSNGGAHRPLIHCRDIARAFLCCAEAAQEVISGQIINVGDAAQNIKVMDLARMICAKRDGGDLVFSETAGTDQRDYLVDFSKLRRILPNFSVNYSLSAEVDYLLDSCDKRPNLADELVAGRYSRLQQLKNRLDF
;
A
#
# COMPACT_ATOMS: atom_id res chain seq x y z
N LEU A 1 3.01 0.58 -11.17
CA LEU A 1 2.15 1.35 -10.25
C LEU A 1 0.71 0.80 -10.29
N ARG A 2 0.01 0.84 -9.17
CA ARG A 2 -1.39 0.41 -9.06
C ARG A 2 -2.12 1.33 -8.08
N THR A 3 -2.91 2.26 -8.61
CA THR A 3 -3.56 3.31 -7.81
C THR A 3 -4.88 2.90 -7.15
N ASP A 4 -5.32 1.65 -7.34
CA ASP A 4 -6.39 1.09 -6.49
C ASP A 4 -5.91 0.83 -5.04
N LEU A 5 -4.60 0.93 -4.77
CA LEU A 5 -4.00 0.74 -3.46
C LEU A 5 -3.66 2.09 -2.86
N VAL A 6 -4.13 2.34 -1.64
CA VAL A 6 -4.02 3.62 -0.94
C VAL A 6 -2.58 4.16 -0.89
N PHE A 7 -1.58 3.31 -0.61
CA PHE A 7 -0.17 3.70 -0.58
C PHE A 7 0.28 4.25 -1.94
N ASN A 8 0.01 3.52 -3.00
CA ASN A 8 0.45 3.89 -4.35
C ASN A 8 -0.29 5.12 -4.89
N ASP A 9 -1.59 5.25 -4.59
CA ASP A 9 -2.38 6.43 -4.98
C ASP A 9 -1.85 7.69 -4.30
N PHE A 10 -1.60 7.63 -3.00
CA PHE A 10 -1.07 8.76 -2.24
C PHE A 10 0.29 9.24 -2.76
N VAL A 11 1.21 8.31 -3.03
CA VAL A 11 2.53 8.65 -3.59
C VAL A 11 2.40 9.22 -4.99
N ALA A 12 1.57 8.64 -5.86
CA ALA A 12 1.39 9.12 -7.21
C ALA A 12 0.79 10.53 -7.25
N ARG A 13 -0.21 10.81 -6.40
CA ARG A 13 -0.80 12.15 -6.29
C ARG A 13 0.16 13.16 -5.68
N LEU A 14 0.93 12.79 -4.67
CA LEU A 14 1.96 13.68 -4.15
C LEU A 14 2.99 14.02 -5.25
N ALA A 15 3.38 13.05 -6.08
CA ALA A 15 4.31 13.27 -7.17
C ALA A 15 3.76 14.21 -8.26
N THR A 16 2.47 14.15 -8.58
CA THR A 16 1.87 14.88 -9.72
C THR A 16 1.16 16.16 -9.31
N GLU A 17 0.57 16.21 -8.12
CA GLU A 17 -0.29 17.30 -7.66
C GLU A 17 0.28 18.02 -6.42
N ASN A 18 1.36 17.49 -5.82
CA ASN A 18 1.88 17.87 -4.50
C ASN A 18 0.82 17.75 -3.39
N LYS A 19 -0.14 16.84 -3.56
CA LYS A 19 -1.28 16.63 -2.65
C LYS A 19 -1.53 15.16 -2.41
N VAL A 20 -2.05 14.84 -1.22
CA VAL A 20 -2.58 13.51 -0.89
C VAL A 20 -4.08 13.64 -0.63
N HIS A 21 -4.88 12.88 -1.36
CA HIS A 21 -6.34 12.95 -1.29
C HIS A 21 -6.90 11.86 -0.39
N LEU A 22 -7.54 12.23 0.72
CA LEU A 22 -8.25 11.34 1.61
C LEU A 22 -9.73 11.28 1.24
N LEU A 23 -10.20 10.07 0.91
CA LEU A 23 -11.62 9.80 0.61
C LEU A 23 -12.44 9.52 1.88
N SER A 24 -11.80 9.48 3.06
CA SER A 24 -12.42 9.30 4.37
C SER A 24 -11.69 10.13 5.42
N ASN A 25 -12.14 10.07 6.68
CA ASN A 25 -11.47 10.73 7.79
C ASN A 25 -10.06 10.17 8.14
N GLY A 26 -9.64 9.11 7.44
CA GLY A 26 -8.32 8.48 7.62
C GLY A 26 -8.14 7.68 8.91
N GLY A 27 -9.19 7.46 9.70
CA GLY A 27 -9.11 6.76 10.98
C GLY A 27 -8.89 5.24 10.87
N ALA A 28 -9.28 4.64 9.75
CA ALA A 28 -9.19 3.21 9.54
C ALA A 28 -7.74 2.71 9.36
N HIS A 29 -7.45 1.53 9.91
CA HIS A 29 -6.16 0.87 9.74
C HIS A 29 -6.09 0.05 8.45
N ARG A 30 -4.89 -0.05 7.90
CA ARG A 30 -4.56 -0.93 6.78
C ARG A 30 -3.26 -1.67 7.04
N PRO A 31 -3.25 -3.00 6.92
CA PRO A 31 -2.01 -3.78 6.93
C PRO A 31 -1.30 -3.60 5.60
N LEU A 32 -0.14 -2.99 5.62
CA LEU A 32 0.67 -2.79 4.43
C LEU A 32 1.87 -3.73 4.44
N ILE A 33 2.24 -4.23 3.27
CA ILE A 33 3.43 -5.05 3.08
C ILE A 33 3.97 -4.86 1.67
N HIS A 34 5.29 -4.81 1.54
CA HIS A 34 5.95 -4.74 0.24
C HIS A 34 5.87 -6.08 -0.50
N CYS A 35 5.67 -6.05 -1.83
CA CYS A 35 5.53 -7.26 -2.64
C CYS A 35 6.78 -8.16 -2.61
N ARG A 36 7.99 -7.61 -2.44
CA ARG A 36 9.21 -8.39 -2.26
C ARG A 36 9.23 -9.15 -0.94
N ASP A 37 8.66 -8.60 0.14
CA ASP A 37 8.52 -9.35 1.39
C ASP A 37 7.49 -10.48 1.26
N ILE A 38 6.41 -10.26 0.50
CA ILE A 38 5.47 -11.34 0.16
C ILE A 38 6.20 -12.46 -0.61
N ALA A 39 7.00 -12.11 -1.63
CA ALA A 39 7.78 -13.09 -2.39
C ALA A 39 8.77 -13.87 -1.49
N ARG A 40 9.44 -13.18 -0.56
CA ARG A 40 10.33 -13.83 0.42
C ARG A 40 9.58 -14.77 1.35
N ALA A 41 8.37 -14.40 1.79
CA ALA A 41 7.54 -15.30 2.58
C ALA A 41 7.18 -16.58 1.82
N PHE A 42 6.87 -16.47 0.52
CA PHE A 42 6.66 -17.66 -0.32
C PHE A 42 7.91 -18.56 -0.40
N LEU A 43 9.10 -17.97 -0.55
CA LEU A 43 10.35 -18.74 -0.53
C LEU A 43 10.57 -19.42 0.82
N CYS A 44 10.38 -18.71 1.94
CA CYS A 44 10.46 -19.31 3.27
C CYS A 44 9.45 -20.45 3.46
N CYS A 45 8.23 -20.32 2.92
CA CYS A 45 7.25 -21.41 2.94
C CYS A 45 7.71 -22.63 2.10
N ALA A 46 8.32 -22.39 0.95
CA ALA A 46 8.81 -23.46 0.08
C ALA A 46 10.00 -24.21 0.68
N GLU A 47 10.80 -23.56 1.50
CA GLU A 47 11.96 -24.13 2.21
C GLU A 47 11.58 -24.76 3.56
N ALA A 48 10.40 -24.47 4.09
CA ALA A 48 9.94 -25.00 5.38
C ALA A 48 9.58 -26.51 5.25
N ALA A 49 9.71 -27.23 6.37
CA ALA A 49 9.29 -28.63 6.42
C ALA A 49 7.78 -28.75 6.13
N GLN A 50 7.41 -29.76 5.34
CA GLN A 50 6.03 -29.95 4.89
C GLN A 50 5.05 -30.05 6.08
N GLU A 51 5.45 -30.69 7.15
CA GLU A 51 4.64 -30.89 8.36
C GLU A 51 4.31 -29.58 9.07
N VAL A 52 5.18 -28.55 8.90
CA VAL A 52 5.01 -27.23 9.50
C VAL A 52 4.06 -26.35 8.69
N ILE A 53 4.11 -26.46 7.34
CA ILE A 53 3.45 -25.53 6.45
C ILE A 53 2.16 -26.07 5.83
N SER A 54 2.05 -27.41 5.67
CA SER A 54 0.92 -28.02 4.98
C SER A 54 -0.42 -27.71 5.66
N GLY A 55 -1.40 -27.28 4.88
CA GLY A 55 -2.74 -26.93 5.34
C GLY A 55 -2.80 -25.66 6.20
N GLN A 56 -1.71 -24.90 6.32
CA GLN A 56 -1.70 -23.67 7.12
C GLN A 56 -2.21 -22.48 6.31
N ILE A 57 -3.05 -21.66 6.95
CA ILE A 57 -3.41 -20.31 6.48
C ILE A 57 -2.61 -19.33 7.32
N ILE A 58 -1.80 -18.49 6.66
CA ILE A 58 -0.84 -17.61 7.32
C ILE A 58 -1.00 -16.18 6.77
N ASN A 59 -1.28 -15.23 7.66
CA ASN A 59 -1.20 -13.81 7.33
C ASN A 59 0.26 -13.40 7.23
N VAL A 60 0.65 -12.75 6.14
CA VAL A 60 2.02 -12.29 5.91
C VAL A 60 2.11 -10.78 6.10
N GLY A 61 2.96 -10.34 7.03
CA GLY A 61 3.16 -8.92 7.34
C GLY A 61 3.85 -8.70 8.68
N ASP A 62 3.82 -7.46 9.13
CA ASP A 62 4.28 -7.07 10.47
C ASP A 62 3.23 -6.19 11.17
N ALA A 63 3.07 -6.38 12.49
CA ALA A 63 2.12 -5.60 13.28
C ALA A 63 2.44 -4.09 13.27
N ALA A 64 3.71 -3.72 13.16
CA ALA A 64 4.15 -2.33 13.03
C ALA A 64 3.69 -1.67 11.71
N GLN A 65 3.28 -2.45 10.72
CA GLN A 65 2.75 -1.98 9.45
C GLN A 65 1.20 -2.03 9.37
N ASN A 66 0.52 -2.31 10.46
CA ASN A 66 -0.90 -1.95 10.63
C ASN A 66 -0.99 -0.44 10.89
N ILE A 67 -1.09 0.35 9.84
CA ILE A 67 -1.01 1.82 9.90
C ILE A 67 -2.38 2.46 9.66
N LYS A 68 -2.70 3.53 10.39
CA LYS A 68 -3.86 4.37 10.07
C LYS A 68 -3.64 5.08 8.74
N VAL A 69 -4.68 5.17 7.94
CA VAL A 69 -4.63 5.85 6.64
C VAL A 69 -4.18 7.31 6.80
N MET A 70 -4.59 7.99 7.89
CA MET A 70 -4.15 9.35 8.21
C MET A 70 -2.65 9.43 8.49
N ASP A 71 -2.10 8.48 9.26
CA ASP A 71 -0.67 8.49 9.59
C ASP A 71 0.18 8.17 8.35
N LEU A 72 -0.31 7.27 7.50
CA LEU A 72 0.26 7.01 6.18
C LEU A 72 0.28 8.29 5.32
N ALA A 73 -0.85 8.99 5.23
CA ALA A 73 -0.97 10.21 4.44
C ALA A 73 -0.01 11.30 4.93
N ARG A 74 0.10 11.50 6.25
CA ARG A 74 1.05 12.45 6.85
C ARG A 74 2.50 12.08 6.55
N MET A 75 2.85 10.81 6.71
CA MET A 75 4.19 10.31 6.41
C MET A 75 4.57 10.55 4.94
N ILE A 76 3.64 10.34 4.01
CA ILE A 76 3.86 10.55 2.58
C ILE A 76 3.97 12.06 2.28
N CYS A 77 3.05 12.90 2.78
CA CYS A 77 3.12 14.36 2.60
C CYS A 77 4.42 14.98 3.08
N ALA A 78 4.96 14.48 4.20
CA ALA A 78 6.22 14.98 4.78
C ALA A 78 7.45 14.72 3.89
N LYS A 79 7.32 13.97 2.79
CA LYS A 79 8.41 13.69 1.83
C LYS A 79 8.60 14.78 0.78
N ARG A 80 7.68 15.76 0.71
CA ARG A 80 7.83 16.92 -0.18
C ARG A 80 7.49 18.21 0.54
N ASP A 81 8.30 19.24 0.27
CA ASP A 81 8.02 20.58 0.75
C ASP A 81 6.71 21.10 0.16
N GLY A 82 5.85 21.65 1.03
CA GLY A 82 4.52 22.13 0.63
C GLY A 82 3.53 21.03 0.26
N GLY A 83 3.83 19.77 0.57
CA GLY A 83 2.86 18.68 0.43
C GLY A 83 1.63 18.91 1.30
N ASP A 84 0.42 18.76 0.74
CA ASP A 84 -0.84 19.08 1.39
C ASP A 84 -1.78 17.87 1.48
N LEU A 85 -2.62 17.85 2.54
CA LEU A 85 -3.67 16.85 2.73
C LEU A 85 -5.01 17.44 2.31
N VAL A 86 -5.65 16.83 1.34
CA VAL A 86 -6.96 17.23 0.82
C VAL A 86 -8.00 16.18 1.21
N PHE A 87 -9.06 16.61 1.85
CA PHE A 87 -10.19 15.73 2.18
C PHE A 87 -11.27 15.87 1.13
N SER A 88 -11.87 14.74 0.73
CA SER A 88 -13.09 14.75 -0.08
C SER A 88 -14.21 15.45 0.68
N GLU A 89 -15.06 16.21 0.00
CA GLU A 89 -16.25 16.85 0.58
C GLU A 89 -17.21 15.83 1.22
N THR A 90 -17.18 14.59 0.76
CA THR A 90 -17.97 13.47 1.27
C THR A 90 -17.18 12.56 2.22
N ALA A 91 -16.01 13.01 2.71
CA ALA A 91 -15.15 12.21 3.55
C ALA A 91 -15.83 11.81 4.86
N GLY A 92 -16.35 10.58 4.91
CA GLY A 92 -16.96 9.96 6.09
C GLY A 92 -16.01 8.99 6.80
N THR A 93 -16.55 8.25 7.77
CA THR A 93 -15.81 7.15 8.43
C THR A 93 -15.74 5.94 7.51
N ASP A 94 -14.56 5.44 7.22
CA ASP A 94 -14.41 4.13 6.58
C ASP A 94 -14.69 3.03 7.60
N GLN A 95 -15.78 2.30 7.41
CA GLN A 95 -16.23 1.24 8.33
C GLN A 95 -15.36 -0.02 8.28
N ARG A 96 -14.46 -0.12 7.29
CA ARG A 96 -13.52 -1.24 7.15
C ARG A 96 -12.26 -0.99 7.96
N ASP A 97 -12.38 -0.91 9.28
CA ASP A 97 -11.25 -0.79 10.20
C ASP A 97 -10.91 -2.15 10.78
N TYR A 98 -9.68 -2.60 10.60
CA TYR A 98 -9.20 -3.87 11.11
C TYR A 98 -7.68 -3.90 11.28
N LEU A 99 -7.25 -4.63 12.31
CA LEU A 99 -5.85 -4.95 12.56
C LEU A 99 -5.63 -6.43 12.24
N VAL A 100 -4.52 -6.73 11.57
CA VAL A 100 -4.15 -8.12 11.27
C VAL A 100 -3.14 -8.60 12.28
N ASP A 101 -3.39 -9.80 12.84
CA ASP A 101 -2.42 -10.50 13.68
C ASP A 101 -1.47 -11.35 12.83
N PHE A 102 -0.18 -11.15 13.04
CA PHE A 102 0.92 -11.86 12.38
C PHE A 102 1.69 -12.79 13.32
N SER A 103 1.19 -13.05 14.52
CA SER A 103 1.86 -13.90 15.51
C SER A 103 2.07 -15.34 15.01
N LYS A 104 1.13 -15.86 14.22
CA LYS A 104 1.24 -17.19 13.62
C LYS A 104 2.40 -17.27 12.63
N LEU A 105 2.62 -16.23 11.81
CA LEU A 105 3.74 -16.15 10.88
C LEU A 105 5.08 -16.31 11.61
N ARG A 106 5.29 -15.53 12.67
CA ARG A 106 6.52 -15.57 13.47
C ARG A 106 6.76 -16.95 14.13
N ARG A 107 5.70 -17.65 14.51
CA ARG A 107 5.80 -19.00 15.09
C ARG A 107 6.14 -20.06 14.04
N ILE A 108 5.56 -19.96 12.85
CA ILE A 108 5.73 -20.97 11.77
C ILE A 108 7.00 -20.72 10.98
N LEU A 109 7.34 -19.46 10.71
CA LEU A 109 8.51 -19.03 9.96
C LEU A 109 9.38 -18.07 10.81
N PRO A 110 10.05 -18.56 11.86
CA PRO A 110 10.76 -17.71 12.83
C PRO A 110 11.91 -16.91 12.18
N ASN A 111 12.45 -17.37 11.07
CA ASN A 111 13.53 -16.70 10.34
C ASN A 111 13.02 -15.65 9.33
N PHE A 112 11.70 -15.53 9.16
CA PHE A 112 11.12 -14.50 8.30
C PHE A 112 11.00 -13.17 9.06
N SER A 113 11.42 -12.10 8.41
CA SER A 113 11.22 -10.73 8.87
C SER A 113 10.82 -9.83 7.68
N VAL A 114 10.05 -8.79 7.94
CA VAL A 114 9.78 -7.73 6.96
C VAL A 114 11.03 -6.87 6.83
N ASN A 115 11.51 -6.67 5.61
CA ASN A 115 12.75 -5.95 5.31
C ASN A 115 12.53 -4.56 4.69
N TYR A 116 11.35 -4.31 4.13
CA TYR A 116 11.05 -3.06 3.44
C TYR A 116 10.23 -2.14 4.33
N SER A 117 10.80 -0.97 4.66
CA SER A 117 10.07 0.05 5.42
C SER A 117 9.18 0.88 4.50
N LEU A 118 8.00 1.27 5.01
CA LEU A 118 7.06 2.11 4.26
C LEU A 118 7.69 3.45 3.86
N SER A 119 8.46 4.06 4.75
CA SER A 119 9.10 5.36 4.48
C SER A 119 10.13 5.30 3.35
N ALA A 120 10.98 4.26 3.33
CA ALA A 120 11.96 4.09 2.26
C ALA A 120 11.29 3.79 0.92
N GLU A 121 10.15 3.06 0.95
CA GLU A 121 9.39 2.77 -0.26
C GLU A 121 8.70 4.00 -0.84
N VAL A 122 8.29 4.96 0.02
CA VAL A 122 7.79 6.26 -0.47
C VAL A 122 8.88 6.98 -1.27
N ASP A 123 10.11 7.05 -0.75
CA ASP A 123 11.24 7.72 -1.43
C ASP A 123 11.53 7.06 -2.79
N TYR A 124 11.55 5.72 -2.83
CA TYR A 124 11.77 4.96 -4.05
C TYR A 124 10.67 5.18 -5.10
N LEU A 125 9.40 5.17 -4.67
CA LEU A 125 8.28 5.39 -5.58
C LEU A 125 8.19 6.83 -6.05
N LEU A 126 8.47 7.83 -5.21
CA LEU A 126 8.52 9.24 -5.62
C LEU A 126 9.58 9.45 -6.70
N ASP A 127 10.81 8.96 -6.49
CA ASP A 127 11.87 9.02 -7.50
C ASP A 127 11.45 8.35 -8.83
N SER A 128 10.76 7.21 -8.72
CA SER A 128 10.23 6.50 -9.88
C SER A 128 9.11 7.26 -10.59
N CYS A 129 8.25 7.97 -9.87
CA CYS A 129 7.18 8.79 -10.41
C CYS A 129 7.74 10.05 -11.10
N ASP A 130 8.73 10.71 -10.48
CA ASP A 130 9.36 11.94 -11.00
C ASP A 130 10.09 11.72 -12.33
N LYS A 131 10.54 10.51 -12.59
CA LYS A 131 11.14 10.10 -13.88
C LYS A 131 10.12 9.86 -15.00
N ARG A 132 8.82 10.05 -14.73
CA ARG A 132 7.72 9.80 -15.70
C ARG A 132 7.00 11.09 -16.06
N PRO A 133 7.39 11.78 -17.14
CA PRO A 133 6.85 13.11 -17.51
C PRO A 133 5.34 13.10 -17.78
N ASN A 134 4.78 11.97 -18.23
CA ASN A 134 3.36 11.86 -18.58
C ASN A 134 2.53 11.20 -17.47
N LEU A 135 3.07 11.06 -16.24
CA LEU A 135 2.38 10.35 -15.18
C LEU A 135 1.01 10.95 -14.83
N ALA A 136 0.90 12.29 -14.80
CA ALA A 136 -0.34 12.97 -14.48
C ALA A 136 -1.45 12.62 -15.49
N ASP A 137 -1.15 12.70 -16.79
CA ASP A 137 -2.11 12.36 -17.86
C ASP A 137 -2.48 10.87 -17.82
N GLU A 138 -1.51 10.00 -17.54
CA GLU A 138 -1.73 8.57 -17.41
C GLU A 138 -2.62 8.21 -16.19
N LEU A 139 -2.52 8.97 -15.10
CA LEU A 139 -3.40 8.80 -13.93
C LEU A 139 -4.82 9.24 -14.24
N VAL A 140 -4.99 10.40 -14.89
CA VAL A 140 -6.30 10.89 -15.33
C VAL A 140 -6.96 9.92 -16.30
N ALA A 141 -6.20 9.32 -17.21
CA ALA A 141 -6.68 8.28 -18.13
C ALA A 141 -6.98 6.94 -17.46
N GLY A 142 -6.79 6.82 -16.14
CA GLY A 142 -7.06 5.59 -15.36
C GLY A 142 -6.12 4.43 -15.69
N ARG A 143 -4.94 4.70 -16.28
CA ARG A 143 -4.00 3.67 -16.75
C ARG A 143 -3.50 2.75 -15.63
N TYR A 144 -3.49 3.23 -14.38
CA TYR A 144 -3.03 2.48 -13.21
C TYR A 144 -4.16 1.99 -12.31
N SER A 145 -5.41 2.24 -12.66
CA SER A 145 -6.59 1.69 -11.98
C SER A 145 -7.11 0.48 -12.75
N ARG A 146 -7.02 -0.70 -12.15
CA ARG A 146 -7.53 -1.95 -12.77
C ARG A 146 -9.03 -1.90 -13.03
N LEU A 147 -9.78 -1.33 -12.09
CA LEU A 147 -11.22 -1.20 -12.22
C LEU A 147 -11.59 -0.28 -13.40
N GLN A 148 -10.90 0.86 -13.51
CA GLN A 148 -11.15 1.78 -14.64
C GLN A 148 -10.78 1.17 -15.97
N GLN A 149 -9.64 0.48 -16.05
CA GLN A 149 -9.24 -0.24 -17.27
C GLN A 149 -10.24 -1.32 -17.67
N LEU A 150 -10.80 -2.04 -16.68
CA LEU A 150 -11.80 -3.07 -16.94
C LEU A 150 -13.10 -2.44 -17.47
N LYS A 151 -13.58 -1.36 -16.84
CA LYS A 151 -14.75 -0.62 -17.30
C LYS A 151 -14.56 -0.11 -18.73
N ASN A 152 -13.41 0.51 -19.04
CA ASN A 152 -13.11 1.02 -20.37
C ASN A 152 -13.05 -0.08 -21.45
N ARG A 153 -12.76 -1.34 -21.07
CA ARG A 153 -12.70 -2.48 -22.01
C ARG A 153 -14.06 -3.16 -22.23
N LEU A 154 -14.96 -3.02 -21.26
CA LEU A 154 -16.25 -3.71 -21.26
C LEU A 154 -17.40 -2.79 -21.66
N ASP A 155 -17.11 -1.53 -22.03
CA ASP A 155 -18.09 -0.50 -22.43
C ASP A 155 -19.25 -0.34 -21.41
N PHE A 156 -18.96 -0.42 -20.10
CA PHE A 156 -19.92 -0.19 -19.02
C PHE A 156 -19.93 1.25 -18.54
#